data_ce987d5c64b898f2d6795a426ffed537
#
_entry.id   ce987d5c64b898f2d6795a426ffed537
#
_cell.length_a   1.000
_cell.length_b   1.000
_cell.length_c   1.000
_cell.angle_alpha   90.00
_cell.angle_beta   90.00
_cell.angle_gamma   90.00
#
_symmetry.space_group_name_H-M   'P 1'
#
loop_
_entity.id
_entity.type
_entity.pdbx_description
1 polymer ?
#
loop_
_entity_poly.entity_id
_entity_poly.type
_entity_poly.pdbx_seq_one_letter_code
_entity_poly.pdbx_strand_id
1 'polypeptide(L)'
;MQRLTALCLASLLCVPLAPAQNHVLNSTFDSGPLLAVDRGSTGLWQQLQKLSTTASMLHTVAHPDDEHAGLLAYLSRGVGARVALMSINRGEAGANAIGSELFDGLGLIRTEELRRSGRYYGLDDLYFSSTLDYGYSKTLDESLRSWDVDQVLSDMVRIIRMNRPLVVISRFHGSLRDGHGNHQAMGQMTPEAVAAAADPERFPEQIAEEGLRPWRVPKLYRGGVRANEPWNINFAAGQYSPWLGDSYYNFGTYGLSLQRSQTSGRTRTSLGPVPYYYERLSEPGPGPESGFFNGLDVTIGGLFELTGEVPPEGAGELLLAIAGHVQRALTEVRPGRPADVVGDL
;
A
#
# COMPACT_ATOMS: atom_id res chain seq x y z
N MET A 1 33.74 -4.07 69.98
CA MET A 1 33.69 -5.01 68.81
C MET A 1 32.29 -5.03 68.29
N GLN A 2 32.03 -4.17 67.32
CA GLN A 2 30.73 -4.05 66.65
C GLN A 2 30.78 -4.82 65.33
N ARG A 3 29.89 -5.78 65.15
CA ARG A 3 29.72 -6.49 63.89
C ARG A 3 28.73 -5.72 63.03
N LEU A 4 29.19 -5.19 61.90
CA LEU A 4 28.33 -4.68 60.83
C LEU A 4 27.76 -5.87 60.04
N THR A 5 26.46 -6.03 60.06
CA THR A 5 25.72 -6.90 59.16
C THR A 5 25.35 -6.11 57.91
N ALA A 6 25.97 -6.48 56.79
CA ALA A 6 25.63 -5.93 55.48
C ALA A 6 24.33 -6.59 54.97
N LEU A 7 23.28 -5.80 54.81
CA LEU A 7 22.02 -6.20 54.17
C LEU A 7 22.16 -5.99 52.66
N CYS A 8 22.33 -7.07 51.90
CA CYS A 8 22.22 -7.04 50.45
C CYS A 8 20.72 -6.95 50.05
N LEU A 9 20.26 -5.77 49.67
CA LEU A 9 19.00 -5.61 48.98
C LEU A 9 19.18 -6.06 47.52
N ALA A 10 18.72 -7.25 47.20
CA ALA A 10 18.53 -7.68 45.79
C ALA A 10 17.26 -7.03 45.30
N SER A 11 17.36 -5.86 44.62
CA SER A 11 16.31 -5.27 43.82
C SER A 11 16.15 -6.15 42.55
N LEU A 12 15.16 -7.04 42.56
CA LEU A 12 14.64 -7.64 41.34
C LEU A 12 14.06 -6.48 40.49
N LEU A 13 14.84 -6.06 39.51
CA LEU A 13 14.33 -5.31 38.39
C LEU A 13 13.38 -6.24 37.61
N CYS A 14 12.08 -6.17 37.91
CA CYS A 14 11.05 -6.57 36.95
C CYS A 14 11.17 -5.65 35.74
N VAL A 15 11.97 -6.05 34.78
CA VAL A 15 11.87 -5.49 33.42
C VAL A 15 10.52 -5.98 32.91
N PRO A 16 9.53 -5.10 32.66
CA PRO A 16 8.34 -5.55 31.97
C PRO A 16 8.79 -6.15 30.64
N LEU A 17 8.48 -7.42 30.43
CA LEU A 17 8.56 -8.00 29.10
C LEU A 17 7.73 -7.09 28.21
N ALA A 18 8.39 -6.34 27.33
CA ALA A 18 7.69 -5.61 26.29
C ALA A 18 6.80 -6.64 25.57
N PRO A 19 5.51 -6.32 25.35
CA PRO A 19 4.64 -7.20 24.58
C PRO A 19 5.36 -7.52 23.28
N ALA A 20 5.33 -8.79 22.87
CA ALA A 20 5.96 -9.23 21.63
C ALA A 20 5.57 -8.24 20.54
N GLN A 21 6.55 -7.50 20.02
CA GLN A 21 6.29 -6.51 18.98
C GLN A 21 5.67 -7.25 17.80
N ASN A 22 4.43 -6.93 17.52
CA ASN A 22 3.70 -7.52 16.44
C ASN A 22 4.49 -7.35 15.13
N HIS A 23 4.69 -8.46 14.44
CA HIS A 23 5.60 -8.61 13.31
C HIS A 23 5.16 -7.92 12.02
N VAL A 24 4.23 -6.99 12.08
CA VAL A 24 3.90 -6.13 10.94
C VAL A 24 5.04 -5.13 10.75
N LEU A 25 5.77 -5.31 9.67
CA LEU A 25 6.86 -4.41 9.31
C LEU A 25 6.37 -3.34 8.34
N ASN A 26 6.47 -2.08 8.77
CA ASN A 26 6.45 -0.95 7.86
C ASN A 26 7.89 -0.72 7.37
N SER A 27 8.13 -0.80 6.06
CA SER A 27 9.42 -0.45 5.49
C SER A 27 9.36 0.95 4.92
N THR A 28 10.04 1.89 5.58
CA THR A 28 10.24 3.21 5.01
C THR A 28 11.23 3.14 3.83
N PHE A 29 10.96 3.91 2.77
CA PHE A 29 11.77 3.92 1.54
C PHE A 29 12.94 4.91 1.61
N ASP A 30 13.35 5.31 2.80
CA ASP A 30 14.26 6.44 3.04
C ASP A 30 15.75 6.14 2.78
N SER A 31 16.11 4.95 2.32
CA SER A 31 17.50 4.57 2.09
C SER A 31 17.84 4.39 0.62
N GLY A 32 18.70 5.22 0.12
CA GLY A 32 19.31 5.08 -1.21
C GLY A 32 19.18 6.33 -2.09
N PRO A 33 19.90 6.41 -3.24
CA PRO A 33 19.88 7.57 -4.10
C PRO A 33 18.51 7.77 -4.74
N LEU A 34 18.06 9.03 -4.88
CA LEU A 34 16.81 9.37 -5.57
C LEU A 34 16.85 8.86 -7.02
N LEU A 35 15.71 8.37 -7.50
CA LEU A 35 15.54 8.05 -8.92
C LEU A 35 15.61 9.33 -9.75
N ALA A 36 15.93 9.20 -11.04
CA ALA A 36 15.97 10.34 -11.94
C ALA A 36 14.63 11.11 -11.98
N VAL A 37 13.51 10.38 -11.94
CA VAL A 37 12.15 10.93 -11.92
C VAL A 37 11.79 11.65 -10.61
N ASP A 38 12.54 11.44 -9.54
CA ASP A 38 12.32 12.09 -8.24
C ASP A 38 13.18 13.37 -8.08
N ARG A 39 13.78 13.85 -9.17
CA ARG A 39 14.68 15.03 -9.17
C ARG A 39 14.18 16.11 -10.12
N GLY A 40 14.68 17.33 -9.90
CA GLY A 40 14.40 18.47 -10.77
C GLY A 40 12.90 18.72 -10.93
N SER A 41 12.50 19.15 -12.11
CA SER A 41 11.11 19.52 -12.41
C SER A 41 10.11 18.37 -12.24
N THR A 42 10.53 17.14 -12.57
CA THR A 42 9.66 15.94 -12.41
C THR A 42 9.42 15.66 -10.93
N GLY A 43 10.47 15.71 -10.12
CA GLY A 43 10.34 15.51 -8.67
C GLY A 43 9.48 16.62 -8.03
N LEU A 44 9.70 17.88 -8.41
CA LEU A 44 8.87 18.99 -7.94
C LEU A 44 7.39 18.79 -8.30
N TRP A 45 7.11 18.47 -9.55
CA TRP A 45 5.72 18.22 -9.98
C TRP A 45 5.08 17.06 -9.18
N GLN A 46 5.78 15.97 -8.95
CA GLN A 46 5.26 14.86 -8.15
C GLN A 46 4.96 15.26 -6.70
N GLN A 47 5.83 16.08 -6.08
CA GLN A 47 5.57 16.59 -4.73
C GLN A 47 4.36 17.52 -4.70
N LEU A 48 4.20 18.40 -5.68
CA LEU A 48 3.02 19.24 -5.80
C LEU A 48 1.74 18.42 -6.00
N GLN A 49 1.79 17.34 -6.81
CA GLN A 49 0.67 16.43 -6.95
C GLN A 49 0.30 15.77 -5.61
N LYS A 50 1.29 15.28 -4.85
CA LYS A 50 1.04 14.70 -3.52
C LYS A 50 0.46 15.72 -2.54
N LEU A 51 0.89 16.97 -2.61
CA LEU A 51 0.34 18.06 -1.79
C LEU A 51 -1.08 18.47 -2.22
N SER A 52 -1.54 18.13 -3.41
CA SER A 52 -2.85 18.57 -3.92
C SER A 52 -4.02 17.72 -3.48
N THR A 53 -3.75 16.56 -2.85
CA THR A 53 -4.81 15.59 -2.54
C THR A 53 -4.57 14.85 -1.23
N THR A 54 -5.65 14.48 -0.56
CA THR A 54 -5.67 13.56 0.59
C THR A 54 -6.00 12.13 0.19
N ALA A 55 -6.08 11.85 -1.10
CA ALA A 55 -6.35 10.51 -1.62
C ALA A 55 -5.37 9.47 -1.06
N SER A 56 -5.88 8.32 -0.64
CA SER A 56 -5.04 7.24 -0.11
C SER A 56 -5.58 5.87 -0.53
N MET A 57 -4.66 4.96 -0.85
CA MET A 57 -5.00 3.61 -1.29
C MET A 57 -4.05 2.57 -0.68
N LEU A 58 -4.61 1.43 -0.27
CA LEU A 58 -3.89 0.23 0.11
C LEU A 58 -4.14 -0.87 -0.92
N HIS A 59 -3.07 -1.36 -1.55
CA HIS A 59 -3.13 -2.54 -2.41
C HIS A 59 -2.74 -3.79 -1.62
N THR A 60 -3.51 -4.86 -1.75
CA THR A 60 -3.26 -6.12 -1.03
C THR A 60 -2.89 -7.23 -2.01
N VAL A 61 -1.77 -7.91 -1.74
CA VAL A 61 -1.21 -8.99 -2.56
C VAL A 61 -0.81 -10.18 -1.69
N ALA A 62 -0.62 -11.35 -2.28
CA ALA A 62 -0.18 -12.54 -1.56
C ALA A 62 1.35 -12.57 -1.41
N HIS A 63 2.08 -12.34 -2.49
CA HIS A 63 3.54 -12.38 -2.52
C HIS A 63 4.12 -11.10 -3.14
N PRO A 64 5.39 -10.78 -2.89
CA PRO A 64 6.13 -9.86 -3.75
C PRO A 64 6.08 -10.33 -5.21
N ASP A 65 5.84 -9.43 -6.15
CA ASP A 65 5.64 -9.62 -7.61
C ASP A 65 4.18 -9.79 -8.09
N ASP A 66 3.22 -9.91 -7.18
CA ASP A 66 1.80 -10.01 -7.54
C ASP A 66 1.16 -8.66 -7.87
N GLU A 67 1.79 -7.55 -7.50
CA GLU A 67 1.19 -6.22 -7.56
C GLU A 67 0.87 -5.75 -8.98
N HIS A 68 -0.19 -4.96 -9.12
CA HIS A 68 -0.50 -4.22 -10.33
C HIS A 68 0.40 -2.98 -10.46
N ALA A 69 1.65 -3.18 -10.87
CA ALA A 69 2.71 -2.17 -10.92
C ALA A 69 2.31 -0.88 -11.66
N GLY A 70 1.61 -1.00 -12.80
CA GLY A 70 1.10 0.15 -13.55
C GLY A 70 0.01 0.94 -12.81
N LEU A 71 -0.83 0.26 -12.02
CA LEU A 71 -1.82 0.91 -11.16
C LEU A 71 -1.14 1.69 -10.03
N LEU A 72 -0.16 1.05 -9.35
CA LEU A 72 0.59 1.68 -8.27
C LEU A 72 1.31 2.95 -8.77
N ALA A 73 1.99 2.84 -9.90
CA ALA A 73 2.66 3.98 -10.54
C ALA A 73 1.68 5.10 -10.92
N TYR A 74 0.50 4.76 -11.46
CA TYR A 74 -0.53 5.74 -11.80
C TYR A 74 -1.07 6.47 -10.57
N LEU A 75 -1.47 5.73 -9.54
CA LEU A 75 -2.06 6.34 -8.35
C LEU A 75 -1.04 7.18 -7.56
N SER A 76 0.19 6.69 -7.42
CA SER A 76 1.23 7.43 -6.71
C SER A 76 1.78 8.60 -7.52
N ARG A 77 2.28 8.32 -8.75
CA ARG A 77 3.03 9.30 -9.53
C ARG A 77 2.17 10.13 -10.48
N GLY A 78 0.98 9.66 -10.83
CA GLY A 78 0.05 10.37 -11.72
C GLY A 78 -1.04 11.14 -10.96
N VAL A 79 -1.63 10.49 -9.96
CA VAL A 79 -2.71 11.09 -9.15
C VAL A 79 -2.16 11.84 -7.93
N GLY A 80 -0.98 11.46 -7.42
CA GLY A 80 -0.41 12.00 -6.18
C GLY A 80 -1.00 11.37 -4.92
N ALA A 81 -1.77 10.29 -5.04
CA ALA A 81 -2.32 9.60 -3.88
C ALA A 81 -1.20 9.02 -2.98
N ARG A 82 -1.45 8.98 -1.68
CA ARG A 82 -0.66 8.17 -0.75
C ARG A 82 -0.96 6.70 -1.00
N VAL A 83 0.02 5.96 -1.46
CA VAL A 83 -0.14 4.58 -1.91
C VAL A 83 0.66 3.64 -1.02
N ALA A 84 -0.04 2.68 -0.43
CA ALA A 84 0.54 1.60 0.35
C ALA A 84 0.36 0.25 -0.35
N LEU A 85 1.30 -0.65 -0.14
CA LEU A 85 1.24 -2.05 -0.57
C LEU A 85 1.37 -2.95 0.65
N MET A 86 0.51 -3.96 0.75
CA MET A 86 0.62 -5.04 1.71
C MET A 86 0.82 -6.36 1.00
N SER A 87 1.92 -7.06 1.27
CA SER A 87 2.12 -8.47 0.91
C SER A 87 1.86 -9.34 2.14
N ILE A 88 1.09 -10.44 2.01
CA ILE A 88 0.84 -11.34 3.14
C ILE A 88 2.14 -11.95 3.65
N ASN A 89 2.98 -12.45 2.76
CA ASN A 89 4.27 -13.05 3.11
C ASN A 89 5.41 -12.47 2.25
N ARG A 90 6.60 -12.97 2.40
CA ARG A 90 7.79 -12.52 1.66
C ARG A 90 8.14 -13.45 0.49
N GLY A 91 7.31 -14.47 0.24
CA GLY A 91 7.55 -15.49 -0.78
C GLY A 91 8.74 -16.40 -0.47
N GLU A 92 8.94 -16.74 0.79
CA GLU A 92 10.08 -17.49 1.34
C GLU A 92 10.22 -18.87 0.70
N ALA A 93 9.10 -19.51 0.40
CA ALA A 93 9.06 -20.86 -0.21
C ALA A 93 8.85 -20.83 -1.73
N GLY A 94 8.97 -19.66 -2.36
CA GLY A 94 8.85 -19.50 -3.81
C GLY A 94 10.09 -19.96 -4.57
N ALA A 95 10.01 -19.82 -5.91
CA ALA A 95 11.18 -20.05 -6.78
C ALA A 95 12.17 -18.88 -6.70
N ASN A 96 13.47 -19.17 -6.94
CA ASN A 96 14.51 -18.18 -7.08
C ASN A 96 15.19 -18.36 -8.44
N ALA A 97 14.94 -17.42 -9.35
CA ALA A 97 15.48 -17.50 -10.73
C ALA A 97 16.93 -17.03 -10.86
N ILE A 98 17.54 -16.49 -9.80
CA ILE A 98 18.87 -15.88 -9.86
C ILE A 98 19.88 -16.44 -8.86
N GLY A 99 19.46 -17.33 -7.96
CA GLY A 99 20.33 -17.88 -6.94
C GLY A 99 19.80 -19.20 -6.37
N SER A 100 20.49 -19.68 -5.36
CA SER A 100 20.18 -20.93 -4.63
C SER A 100 19.51 -20.68 -3.29
N GLU A 101 19.34 -19.42 -2.89
CA GLU A 101 18.76 -19.04 -1.63
C GLU A 101 17.28 -19.40 -1.59
N LEU A 102 16.86 -20.04 -0.52
CA LEU A 102 15.49 -20.44 -0.21
C LEU A 102 15.14 -20.01 1.21
N PHE A 103 13.87 -20.10 1.56
CA PHE A 103 13.33 -19.78 2.88
C PHE A 103 13.73 -18.38 3.37
N ASP A 104 14.28 -18.22 4.54
CA ASP A 104 14.63 -16.92 5.11
C ASP A 104 15.55 -16.11 4.18
N GLY A 105 16.52 -16.77 3.54
CA GLY A 105 17.41 -16.11 2.58
C GLY A 105 16.66 -15.54 1.38
N LEU A 106 15.72 -16.30 0.81
CA LEU A 106 14.89 -15.84 -0.29
C LEU A 106 13.92 -14.74 0.17
N GLY A 107 13.32 -14.89 1.35
CA GLY A 107 12.43 -13.89 1.94
C GLY A 107 13.11 -12.53 2.12
N LEU A 108 14.36 -12.51 2.57
CA LEU A 108 15.17 -11.29 2.66
C LEU A 108 15.42 -10.66 1.29
N ILE A 109 15.80 -11.47 0.30
CA ILE A 109 16.02 -11.03 -1.09
C ILE A 109 14.73 -10.40 -1.65
N ARG A 110 13.60 -11.12 -1.59
CA ARG A 110 12.31 -10.66 -2.14
C ARG A 110 11.79 -9.42 -1.41
N THR A 111 12.03 -9.31 -0.11
CA THR A 111 11.71 -8.09 0.67
C THR A 111 12.46 -6.89 0.12
N GLU A 112 13.77 -7.02 -0.10
CA GLU A 112 14.58 -5.91 -0.63
C GLU A 112 14.25 -5.61 -2.09
N GLU A 113 13.96 -6.61 -2.89
CA GLU A 113 13.50 -6.44 -4.28
C GLU A 113 12.16 -5.69 -4.33
N LEU A 114 11.19 -6.06 -3.49
CA LEU A 114 9.90 -5.37 -3.40
C LEU A 114 10.06 -3.93 -2.89
N ARG A 115 10.97 -3.68 -1.92
CA ARG A 115 11.29 -2.32 -1.49
C ARG A 115 11.81 -1.45 -2.64
N ARG A 116 12.70 -1.98 -3.47
CA ARG A 116 13.22 -1.27 -4.66
C ARG A 116 12.13 -1.01 -5.68
N SER A 117 11.29 -2.01 -5.95
CA SER A 117 10.14 -1.89 -6.85
C SER A 117 9.14 -0.86 -6.31
N GLY A 118 8.80 -0.93 -5.04
CA GLY A 118 7.90 0.02 -4.37
C GLY A 118 8.39 1.45 -4.46
N ARG A 119 9.68 1.68 -4.24
CA ARG A 119 10.30 2.99 -4.46
C ARG A 119 10.17 3.45 -5.92
N TYR A 120 10.37 2.53 -6.87
CA TYR A 120 10.21 2.84 -8.28
C TYR A 120 8.77 3.24 -8.62
N TYR A 121 7.77 2.53 -8.09
CA TYR A 121 6.35 2.89 -8.22
C TYR A 121 6.00 4.21 -7.53
N GLY A 122 6.75 4.61 -6.52
CA GLY A 122 6.49 5.79 -5.68
C GLY A 122 5.57 5.48 -4.51
N LEU A 123 5.66 4.25 -3.95
CA LEU A 123 4.92 3.88 -2.74
C LEU A 123 5.37 4.73 -1.55
N ASP A 124 4.42 5.05 -0.69
CA ASP A 124 4.66 5.73 0.57
C ASP A 124 4.91 4.73 1.71
N ASP A 125 4.21 3.59 1.68
CA ASP A 125 4.30 2.55 2.70
C ASP A 125 4.35 1.14 2.08
N LEU A 126 5.08 0.24 2.74
CA LEU A 126 5.12 -1.20 2.41
C LEU A 126 4.98 -2.02 3.68
N TYR A 127 4.01 -2.91 3.70
CA TYR A 127 3.70 -3.77 4.83
C TYR A 127 3.83 -5.24 4.49
N PHE A 128 4.20 -6.03 5.50
CA PHE A 128 4.15 -7.49 5.46
C PHE A 128 3.40 -7.97 6.71
N SER A 129 2.64 -9.05 6.58
CA SER A 129 2.15 -9.76 7.76
C SER A 129 3.27 -10.60 8.40
N SER A 130 2.97 -11.19 9.53
CA SER A 130 3.86 -12.14 10.22
C SER A 130 3.86 -13.54 9.61
N THR A 131 3.02 -13.78 8.58
CA THR A 131 2.83 -15.09 7.97
C THR A 131 3.98 -15.45 7.06
N LEU A 132 4.42 -16.70 7.16
CA LEU A 132 5.44 -17.27 6.27
C LEU A 132 4.79 -17.91 5.03
N ASP A 133 5.49 -17.85 3.91
CA ASP A 133 5.11 -18.60 2.73
C ASP A 133 5.43 -20.09 2.94
N TYR A 134 4.44 -20.96 2.73
CA TYR A 134 4.60 -22.41 2.82
C TYR A 134 4.80 -23.08 1.44
N GLY A 135 4.85 -22.30 0.37
CA GLY A 135 5.04 -22.75 -1.00
C GLY A 135 3.77 -22.80 -1.83
N TYR A 136 3.90 -23.41 -3.00
CA TYR A 136 2.82 -23.44 -3.97
C TYR A 136 1.66 -24.34 -3.53
N SER A 137 0.45 -23.82 -3.59
CA SER A 137 -0.80 -24.54 -3.36
C SER A 137 -1.78 -24.27 -4.48
N LYS A 138 -2.63 -25.27 -4.81
CA LYS A 138 -3.70 -25.11 -5.81
C LYS A 138 -5.05 -24.77 -5.18
N THR A 139 -5.21 -24.95 -3.88
CA THR A 139 -6.52 -24.86 -3.23
C THR A 139 -6.52 -23.85 -2.09
N LEU A 140 -7.63 -23.14 -1.95
CA LEU A 140 -7.90 -22.26 -0.82
C LEU A 140 -7.76 -22.98 0.53
N ASP A 141 -8.36 -24.17 0.64
CA ASP A 141 -8.36 -24.96 1.89
C ASP A 141 -6.97 -25.32 2.39
N GLU A 142 -6.02 -25.50 1.49
CA GLU A 142 -4.63 -25.76 1.86
C GLU A 142 -4.00 -24.53 2.48
N SER A 143 -4.22 -23.35 1.89
CA SER A 143 -3.73 -22.08 2.44
C SER A 143 -4.33 -21.80 3.82
N LEU A 144 -5.65 -21.94 3.96
CA LEU A 144 -6.34 -21.71 5.22
C LEU A 144 -5.95 -22.71 6.34
N ARG A 145 -5.48 -23.91 5.98
CA ARG A 145 -4.95 -24.86 6.96
C ARG A 145 -3.48 -24.62 7.30
N SER A 146 -2.74 -24.04 6.37
CA SER A 146 -1.28 -23.80 6.54
C SER A 146 -0.97 -22.51 7.28
N TRP A 147 -1.88 -21.54 7.22
CA TRP A 147 -1.76 -20.27 7.90
C TRP A 147 -2.54 -20.26 9.21
N ASP A 148 -2.05 -19.52 10.19
CA ASP A 148 -2.88 -19.04 11.29
C ASP A 148 -3.77 -17.90 10.75
N VAL A 149 -4.98 -18.25 10.35
CA VAL A 149 -5.92 -17.33 9.68
C VAL A 149 -6.27 -16.15 10.58
N ASP A 150 -6.45 -16.37 11.87
CA ASP A 150 -6.77 -15.31 12.82
C ASP A 150 -5.60 -14.33 12.96
N GLN A 151 -4.37 -14.83 12.99
CA GLN A 151 -3.17 -13.98 13.02
C GLN A 151 -3.03 -13.17 11.73
N VAL A 152 -3.20 -13.80 10.56
CA VAL A 152 -3.16 -13.10 9.27
C VAL A 152 -4.21 -12.00 9.23
N LEU A 153 -5.43 -12.30 9.65
CA LEU A 153 -6.53 -11.34 9.67
C LEU A 153 -6.25 -10.20 10.65
N SER A 154 -5.70 -10.49 11.83
CA SER A 154 -5.26 -9.49 12.81
C SER A 154 -4.23 -8.54 12.21
N ASP A 155 -3.22 -9.07 11.51
CA ASP A 155 -2.19 -8.25 10.87
C ASP A 155 -2.78 -7.34 9.78
N MET A 156 -3.68 -7.88 8.94
CA MET A 156 -4.37 -7.10 7.91
C MET A 156 -5.21 -5.97 8.51
N VAL A 157 -5.97 -6.26 9.57
CA VAL A 157 -6.79 -5.27 10.29
C VAL A 157 -5.91 -4.18 10.90
N ARG A 158 -4.81 -4.57 11.54
CA ARG A 158 -3.83 -3.62 12.10
C ARG A 158 -3.28 -2.69 11.02
N ILE A 159 -2.89 -3.21 9.88
CA ILE A 159 -2.37 -2.42 8.76
C ILE A 159 -3.44 -1.44 8.25
N ILE A 160 -4.69 -1.87 8.11
CA ILE A 160 -5.79 -1.00 7.68
C ILE A 160 -6.04 0.10 8.71
N ARG A 161 -6.06 -0.22 10.02
CA ARG A 161 -6.24 0.75 11.10
C ARG A 161 -5.07 1.75 11.22
N MET A 162 -3.84 1.30 10.95
CA MET A 162 -2.64 2.16 10.91
C MET A 162 -2.63 3.06 9.68
N ASN A 163 -2.84 2.47 8.51
CA ASN A 163 -2.73 3.17 7.23
C ASN A 163 -3.94 4.08 6.94
N ARG A 164 -5.15 3.71 7.40
CA ARG A 164 -6.40 4.44 7.17
C ARG A 164 -6.65 4.77 5.69
N PRO A 165 -6.64 3.77 4.81
CA PRO A 165 -6.83 4.01 3.39
C PRO A 165 -8.28 4.41 3.09
N LEU A 166 -8.48 5.34 2.14
CA LEU A 166 -9.80 5.65 1.60
C LEU A 166 -10.27 4.58 0.62
N VAL A 167 -9.33 3.95 -0.04
CA VAL A 167 -9.59 2.88 -1.02
C VAL A 167 -8.71 1.68 -0.68
N VAL A 168 -9.31 0.49 -0.64
CA VAL A 168 -8.59 -0.78 -0.61
C VAL A 168 -8.81 -1.50 -1.93
N ILE A 169 -7.75 -2.01 -2.54
CA ILE A 169 -7.81 -2.77 -3.80
C ILE A 169 -7.18 -4.13 -3.58
N SER A 170 -8.00 -5.19 -3.56
CA SER A 170 -7.51 -6.56 -3.61
C SER A 170 -6.96 -6.88 -5.00
N ARG A 171 -5.76 -7.44 -5.06
CA ARG A 171 -5.17 -7.93 -6.31
C ARG A 171 -5.97 -9.06 -6.92
N PHE A 172 -6.51 -9.93 -6.07
CA PHE A 172 -7.10 -11.21 -6.42
C PHE A 172 -8.62 -11.21 -6.31
N HIS A 173 -9.24 -12.10 -7.08
CA HIS A 173 -10.68 -12.28 -7.11
C HIS A 173 -11.20 -13.06 -5.89
N GLY A 174 -10.38 -13.94 -5.31
CA GLY A 174 -10.78 -14.84 -4.23
C GLY A 174 -11.46 -16.14 -4.71
N SER A 175 -11.20 -16.56 -5.93
CA SER A 175 -11.78 -17.79 -6.50
C SER A 175 -10.75 -18.64 -7.23
N LEU A 176 -11.14 -19.81 -7.69
CA LEU A 176 -10.27 -20.77 -8.40
C LEU A 176 -9.54 -20.18 -9.62
N ARG A 177 -10.03 -19.07 -10.19
CA ARG A 177 -9.37 -18.38 -11.31
C ARG A 177 -8.00 -17.78 -10.95
N ASP A 178 -7.78 -17.53 -9.67
CA ASP A 178 -6.50 -17.00 -9.17
C ASP A 178 -5.36 -18.04 -9.21
N GLY A 179 -5.70 -19.31 -9.42
CA GLY A 179 -4.78 -20.41 -9.74
C GLY A 179 -3.91 -20.89 -8.57
N HIS A 180 -3.63 -20.04 -7.60
CA HIS A 180 -2.84 -20.34 -6.40
C HIS A 180 -3.71 -20.22 -5.15
N GLY A 181 -3.56 -21.12 -4.17
CA GLY A 181 -4.34 -21.09 -2.93
C GLY A 181 -4.12 -19.78 -2.14
N ASN A 182 -2.88 -19.32 -2.02
CA ASN A 182 -2.54 -18.06 -1.35
C ASN A 182 -3.22 -16.86 -2.01
N HIS A 183 -3.33 -16.84 -3.35
CA HIS A 183 -4.05 -15.81 -4.09
C HIS A 183 -5.54 -15.83 -3.78
N GLN A 184 -6.14 -17.02 -3.77
CA GLN A 184 -7.55 -17.19 -3.43
C GLN A 184 -7.82 -16.76 -1.99
N ALA A 185 -6.97 -17.16 -1.04
CA ALA A 185 -7.07 -16.77 0.36
C ALA A 185 -6.99 -15.24 0.51
N MET A 186 -6.01 -14.60 -0.14
CA MET A 186 -5.87 -13.14 -0.11
C MET A 186 -7.10 -12.42 -0.64
N GLY A 187 -7.66 -12.90 -1.76
CA GLY A 187 -8.87 -12.32 -2.36
C GLY A 187 -10.10 -12.44 -1.45
N GLN A 188 -10.20 -13.50 -0.62
CA GLN A 188 -11.29 -13.69 0.35
C GLN A 188 -11.05 -12.96 1.67
N MET A 189 -9.82 -12.96 2.17
CA MET A 189 -9.50 -12.32 3.45
C MET A 189 -9.51 -10.78 3.38
N THR A 190 -9.23 -10.19 2.22
CA THR A 190 -9.24 -8.72 2.09
C THR A 190 -10.61 -8.10 2.43
N PRO A 191 -11.75 -8.56 1.90
CA PRO A 191 -13.06 -8.04 2.30
C PRO A 191 -13.38 -8.25 3.78
N GLU A 192 -12.99 -9.38 4.34
CA GLU A 192 -13.17 -9.66 5.78
C GLU A 192 -12.34 -8.70 6.64
N ALA A 193 -11.07 -8.48 6.29
CA ALA A 193 -10.20 -7.54 6.99
C ALA A 193 -10.72 -6.11 6.94
N VAL A 194 -11.26 -5.69 5.79
CA VAL A 194 -11.88 -4.36 5.63
C VAL A 194 -13.11 -4.21 6.53
N ALA A 195 -13.96 -5.23 6.61
CA ALA A 195 -15.12 -5.22 7.50
C ALA A 195 -14.69 -5.22 8.99
N ALA A 196 -13.74 -6.08 9.36
CA ALA A 196 -13.23 -6.19 10.71
C ALA A 196 -12.48 -4.92 11.18
N ALA A 197 -11.82 -4.21 10.28
CA ALA A 197 -11.11 -2.97 10.63
C ALA A 197 -12.06 -1.86 11.13
N ALA A 198 -13.31 -1.86 10.66
CA ALA A 198 -14.34 -0.93 11.09
C ALA A 198 -15.04 -1.31 12.41
N ASP A 199 -14.90 -2.57 12.82
CA ASP A 199 -15.56 -3.13 13.99
C ASP A 199 -14.66 -3.04 15.24
N PRO A 200 -15.02 -2.27 16.26
CA PRO A 200 -14.20 -2.16 17.47
C PRO A 200 -14.16 -3.44 18.31
N GLU A 201 -15.09 -4.38 18.11
CA GLU A 201 -15.10 -5.66 18.83
C GLU A 201 -14.16 -6.72 18.20
N ARG A 202 -13.73 -6.47 16.96
CA ARG A 202 -12.73 -7.32 16.30
C ARG A 202 -11.33 -6.82 16.65
N PHE A 203 -10.50 -7.70 17.20
CA PHE A 203 -9.14 -7.38 17.65
C PHE A 203 -9.09 -6.15 18.56
N PRO A 204 -9.84 -6.17 19.71
CA PRO A 204 -9.96 -5.02 20.60
C PRO A 204 -8.63 -4.62 21.25
N GLU A 205 -7.67 -5.54 21.37
CA GLU A 205 -6.32 -5.28 21.87
C GLU A 205 -5.57 -4.24 21.02
N GLN A 206 -5.79 -4.22 19.71
CA GLN A 206 -5.20 -3.20 18.82
C GLN A 206 -5.67 -1.78 19.17
N ILE A 207 -6.89 -1.66 19.72
CA ILE A 207 -7.44 -0.39 20.15
C ILE A 207 -6.98 -0.07 21.57
N ALA A 208 -7.13 -1.02 22.50
CA ALA A 208 -6.89 -0.81 23.92
C ALA A 208 -5.40 -0.68 24.28
N GLU A 209 -4.54 -1.45 23.62
CA GLU A 209 -3.12 -1.56 23.94
C GLU A 209 -2.21 -0.82 22.95
N GLU A 210 -2.57 -0.83 21.65
CA GLU A 210 -1.78 -0.20 20.60
C GLU A 210 -2.25 1.23 20.26
N GLY A 211 -3.41 1.67 20.80
CA GLY A 211 -3.97 3.01 20.56
C GLY A 211 -4.51 3.23 19.13
N LEU A 212 -4.71 2.14 18.37
CA LEU A 212 -5.31 2.24 17.06
C LEU A 212 -6.80 2.60 17.16
N ARG A 213 -7.36 3.11 16.08
CA ARG A 213 -8.80 3.41 16.01
C ARG A 213 -9.47 2.57 14.94
N PRO A 214 -10.73 2.14 15.12
CA PRO A 214 -11.50 1.52 14.06
C PRO A 214 -11.47 2.40 12.81
N TRP A 215 -11.36 1.77 11.65
CA TRP A 215 -11.34 2.48 10.38
C TRP A 215 -12.30 1.87 9.38
N ARG A 216 -13.31 2.64 8.99
CA ARG A 216 -14.24 2.27 7.92
C ARG A 216 -13.66 2.69 6.57
N VAL A 217 -13.23 1.73 5.78
CA VAL A 217 -12.75 1.97 4.41
C VAL A 217 -13.94 2.38 3.53
N PRO A 218 -13.94 3.58 2.92
CA PRO A 218 -15.06 4.03 2.09
C PRO A 218 -15.26 3.18 0.83
N LYS A 219 -14.19 2.71 0.20
CA LYS A 219 -14.28 1.93 -1.03
C LYS A 219 -13.37 0.71 -1.02
N LEU A 220 -13.96 -0.43 -1.35
CA LEU A 220 -13.25 -1.69 -1.55
C LEU A 220 -13.47 -2.18 -2.98
N TYR A 221 -12.38 -2.47 -3.67
CA TYR A 221 -12.40 -3.08 -5.00
C TYR A 221 -11.67 -4.41 -5.01
N ARG A 222 -12.12 -5.32 -5.87
CA ARG A 222 -11.37 -6.53 -6.20
C ARG A 222 -10.89 -6.51 -7.64
N GLY A 223 -9.70 -7.00 -7.88
CA GLY A 223 -9.11 -7.27 -9.19
C GLY A 223 -9.40 -8.68 -9.68
N GLY A 224 -8.66 -9.12 -10.69
CA GLY A 224 -8.89 -10.44 -11.32
C GLY A 224 -10.21 -10.53 -12.09
N VAL A 225 -10.88 -9.40 -12.31
CA VAL A 225 -12.14 -9.27 -13.06
C VAL A 225 -11.84 -9.22 -14.56
N ARG A 226 -12.69 -9.86 -15.36
CA ARG A 226 -12.56 -9.91 -16.82
C ARG A 226 -13.44 -8.87 -17.49
N ALA A 227 -13.09 -8.48 -18.70
CA ALA A 227 -13.82 -7.48 -19.48
C ALA A 227 -15.31 -7.80 -19.73
N ASN A 228 -15.67 -9.08 -19.75
CA ASN A 228 -17.04 -9.57 -19.97
C ASN A 228 -17.81 -9.85 -18.67
N GLU A 229 -17.28 -9.46 -17.53
CA GLU A 229 -17.91 -9.58 -16.22
C GLU A 229 -18.36 -8.19 -15.72
N PRO A 230 -19.22 -8.11 -14.70
CA PRO A 230 -19.53 -6.84 -14.06
C PRO A 230 -18.25 -6.17 -13.50
N TRP A 231 -18.06 -4.91 -13.80
CA TRP A 231 -16.98 -4.09 -13.26
C TRP A 231 -17.45 -2.63 -13.08
N ASN A 232 -16.81 -1.93 -12.17
CA ASN A 232 -17.07 -0.51 -11.90
C ASN A 232 -15.96 0.38 -12.45
N ILE A 233 -14.71 -0.10 -12.43
CA ILE A 233 -13.54 0.60 -12.95
C ILE A 233 -12.93 -0.18 -14.10
N ASN A 234 -12.74 0.50 -15.24
CA ASN A 234 -11.85 0.08 -16.31
C ASN A 234 -10.66 1.06 -16.33
N PHE A 235 -9.54 0.64 -15.79
CA PHE A 235 -8.32 1.43 -15.72
C PHE A 235 -7.37 1.06 -16.86
N ALA A 236 -7.06 2.03 -17.73
CA ALA A 236 -6.11 1.85 -18.83
C ALA A 236 -4.69 2.22 -18.39
N ALA A 237 -3.91 1.23 -17.92
CA ALA A 237 -2.54 1.45 -17.43
C ALA A 237 -1.56 1.92 -18.54
N GLY A 238 -1.90 1.72 -19.82
CA GLY A 238 -1.13 2.20 -20.96
C GLY A 238 -1.22 3.73 -21.21
N GLN A 239 -1.91 4.48 -20.34
CA GLN A 239 -1.94 5.93 -20.41
C GLN A 239 -0.52 6.50 -20.25
N TYR A 240 -0.14 7.40 -21.17
CA TYR A 240 1.18 8.05 -21.17
C TYR A 240 1.26 9.19 -20.17
N SER A 241 2.37 9.26 -19.45
CA SER A 241 2.72 10.37 -18.57
C SER A 241 3.88 11.17 -19.16
N PRO A 242 3.68 12.45 -19.54
CA PRO A 242 4.76 13.28 -20.06
C PRO A 242 5.85 13.57 -19.01
N TRP A 243 5.51 13.49 -17.73
CA TRP A 243 6.45 13.68 -16.63
C TRP A 243 7.33 12.47 -16.35
N LEU A 244 6.82 11.26 -16.62
CA LEU A 244 7.61 10.02 -16.51
C LEU A 244 8.31 9.66 -17.82
N GLY A 245 7.86 10.23 -18.95
CA GLY A 245 8.36 9.95 -20.28
C GLY A 245 7.96 8.58 -20.83
N ASP A 246 6.96 7.92 -20.20
CA ASP A 246 6.46 6.61 -20.63
C ASP A 246 4.99 6.43 -20.17
N SER A 247 4.37 5.30 -20.52
CA SER A 247 3.09 4.89 -19.96
C SER A 247 3.25 4.39 -18.52
N TYR A 248 2.20 4.52 -17.71
CA TYR A 248 2.23 3.98 -16.34
C TYR A 248 2.46 2.48 -16.31
N TYR A 249 1.97 1.74 -17.32
CA TYR A 249 2.23 0.32 -17.45
C TYR A 249 3.71 0.02 -17.65
N ASN A 250 4.35 0.64 -18.65
CA ASN A 250 5.76 0.42 -18.92
C ASN A 250 6.63 0.85 -17.75
N PHE A 251 6.36 2.03 -17.20
CA PHE A 251 7.05 2.53 -16.02
C PHE A 251 6.93 1.55 -14.85
N GLY A 252 5.71 1.04 -14.58
CA GLY A 252 5.48 0.04 -13.55
C GLY A 252 6.25 -1.26 -13.79
N THR A 253 6.27 -1.78 -15.04
CA THR A 253 6.98 -3.02 -15.34
C THR A 253 8.50 -2.89 -15.24
N TYR A 254 9.07 -1.71 -15.45
CA TYR A 254 10.49 -1.47 -15.12
C TYR A 254 10.75 -1.61 -13.63
N GLY A 255 9.84 -1.06 -12.78
CA GLY A 255 9.90 -1.29 -11.34
C GLY A 255 9.79 -2.78 -10.99
N LEU A 256 8.80 -3.49 -11.55
CA LEU A 256 8.60 -4.91 -11.33
C LEU A 256 9.84 -5.76 -11.72
N SER A 257 10.58 -5.35 -12.75
CA SER A 257 11.79 -6.04 -13.18
C SER A 257 12.94 -6.02 -12.17
N LEU A 258 12.86 -5.15 -11.15
CA LEU A 258 13.80 -5.13 -10.03
C LEU A 258 13.62 -6.34 -9.08
N GLN A 259 12.50 -7.02 -9.16
CA GLN A 259 12.25 -8.30 -8.47
C GLN A 259 12.88 -9.46 -9.28
N ARG A 260 14.19 -9.46 -9.32
CA ARG A 260 14.99 -10.33 -10.19
C ARG A 260 14.84 -11.81 -9.85
N SER A 261 14.66 -12.14 -8.58
CA SER A 261 14.42 -13.52 -8.15
C SER A 261 13.17 -14.11 -8.81
N GLN A 262 12.24 -13.30 -9.29
CA GLN A 262 11.00 -13.70 -9.95
C GLN A 262 11.01 -13.43 -11.45
N THR A 263 11.46 -12.26 -11.87
CA THR A 263 11.40 -11.80 -13.25
C THR A 263 12.68 -12.07 -14.06
N SER A 264 13.78 -12.44 -13.41
CA SER A 264 15.13 -12.47 -13.98
C SER A 264 15.53 -11.11 -14.61
N GLY A 265 14.98 -10.00 -14.12
CA GLY A 265 15.21 -8.66 -14.64
C GLY A 265 14.48 -8.34 -15.95
N ARG A 266 13.57 -9.22 -16.41
CA ARG A 266 12.83 -9.00 -17.65
C ARG A 266 11.71 -7.98 -17.46
N THR A 267 11.49 -7.17 -18.49
CA THR A 267 10.37 -6.23 -18.58
C THR A 267 9.37 -6.70 -19.64
N ARG A 268 8.10 -6.34 -19.44
CA ARG A 268 7.05 -6.53 -20.45
C ARG A 268 6.49 -5.15 -20.78
N THR A 269 6.89 -4.61 -21.92
CA THR A 269 6.39 -3.31 -22.38
C THR A 269 5.19 -3.48 -23.30
N SER A 270 4.34 -2.47 -23.37
CA SER A 270 3.21 -2.39 -24.27
C SER A 270 3.02 -0.97 -24.79
N LEU A 271 2.61 -0.84 -26.03
CA LEU A 271 2.16 0.43 -26.63
C LEU A 271 0.64 0.59 -26.61
N GLY A 272 -0.07 -0.41 -26.08
CA GLY A 272 -1.53 -0.42 -26.02
C GLY A 272 -2.09 0.08 -24.70
N PRO A 273 -3.43 0.12 -24.58
CA PRO A 273 -4.12 0.67 -23.40
C PRO A 273 -3.95 -0.17 -22.13
N VAL A 274 -3.63 -1.46 -22.21
CA VAL A 274 -3.47 -2.41 -21.09
C VAL A 274 -4.55 -2.23 -20.02
N PRO A 275 -5.80 -2.64 -20.30
CA PRO A 275 -6.91 -2.42 -19.38
C PRO A 275 -6.86 -3.38 -18.18
N TYR A 276 -7.13 -2.85 -16.99
CA TYR A 276 -7.43 -3.60 -15.78
C TYR A 276 -8.88 -3.31 -15.36
N TYR A 277 -9.60 -4.34 -14.95
CA TYR A 277 -10.98 -4.23 -14.52
C TYR A 277 -11.08 -4.51 -13.02
N TYR A 278 -11.88 -3.69 -12.33
CA TYR A 278 -12.12 -3.80 -10.90
C TYR A 278 -13.59 -3.73 -10.59
N GLU A 279 -14.05 -4.64 -9.73
CA GLU A 279 -15.42 -4.65 -9.21
C GLU A 279 -15.43 -4.04 -7.81
N ARG A 280 -16.36 -3.15 -7.55
CA ARG A 280 -16.55 -2.56 -6.24
C ARG A 280 -17.36 -3.52 -5.36
N LEU A 281 -16.80 -3.89 -4.20
CA LEU A 281 -17.45 -4.76 -3.21
C LEU A 281 -18.16 -4.00 -2.09
N SER A 282 -17.72 -2.77 -1.77
CA SER A 282 -18.50 -1.86 -0.94
C SER A 282 -19.74 -1.40 -1.72
N GLU A 283 -20.79 -0.90 -1.02
CA GLU A 283 -22.04 -0.51 -1.70
C GLU A 283 -21.78 0.22 -3.01
N PRO A 284 -22.18 -0.37 -4.13
CA PRO A 284 -21.93 0.22 -5.43
C PRO A 284 -22.86 1.40 -5.65
N GLY A 285 -22.30 2.53 -6.04
CA GLY A 285 -23.06 3.55 -6.72
C GLY A 285 -23.56 3.02 -8.08
N PRO A 286 -24.54 3.66 -8.71
CA PRO A 286 -25.08 3.21 -9.99
C PRO A 286 -24.02 3.33 -11.11
N GLY A 287 -23.65 2.20 -11.72
CA GLY A 287 -22.88 2.13 -12.96
C GLY A 287 -21.36 2.30 -12.83
N PRO A 288 -20.67 2.49 -13.98
CA PRO A 288 -19.24 2.67 -14.04
C PRO A 288 -18.77 3.93 -13.31
N GLU A 289 -17.65 3.83 -12.62
CA GLU A 289 -17.00 4.96 -11.94
C GLU A 289 -15.86 5.52 -12.81
N SER A 290 -15.68 6.84 -12.79
CA SER A 290 -14.63 7.53 -13.55
C SER A 290 -13.22 7.37 -12.93
N GLY A 291 -13.14 6.90 -11.68
CA GLY A 291 -11.90 6.68 -10.95
C GLY A 291 -12.14 6.15 -9.55
N PHE A 292 -11.07 5.65 -8.92
CA PHE A 292 -11.15 4.99 -7.62
C PHE A 292 -11.65 5.92 -6.49
N PHE A 293 -11.40 7.21 -6.60
CA PHE A 293 -11.78 8.20 -5.59
C PHE A 293 -13.09 8.95 -5.94
N ASN A 294 -13.78 8.55 -7.01
CA ASN A 294 -15.02 9.21 -7.44
C ASN A 294 -16.05 9.25 -6.29
N GLY A 295 -16.61 10.43 -6.00
CA GLY A 295 -17.58 10.62 -4.90
C GLY A 295 -16.97 10.72 -3.49
N LEU A 296 -15.62 10.74 -3.35
CA LEU A 296 -14.92 11.07 -2.11
C LEU A 296 -14.35 12.50 -2.24
N ASP A 297 -14.48 13.30 -1.20
CA ASP A 297 -13.74 14.55 -1.12
C ASP A 297 -12.30 14.27 -0.72
N VAL A 298 -11.43 14.20 -1.72
CA VAL A 298 -9.99 14.00 -1.55
C VAL A 298 -9.20 15.31 -1.71
N THR A 299 -9.87 16.45 -1.63
CA THR A 299 -9.22 17.75 -1.61
C THR A 299 -8.56 18.01 -0.26
N ILE A 300 -7.61 18.94 -0.22
CA ILE A 300 -7.01 19.40 1.05
C ILE A 300 -8.11 19.94 1.99
N GLY A 301 -9.11 20.63 1.44
CA GLY A 301 -10.23 21.19 2.21
C GLY A 301 -11.08 20.15 2.92
N GLY A 302 -11.21 18.93 2.34
CA GLY A 302 -11.97 17.82 2.90
C GLY A 302 -11.28 17.04 4.02
N LEU A 303 -10.06 17.42 4.43
CA LEU A 303 -9.24 16.66 5.38
C LEU A 303 -9.98 16.32 6.69
N PHE A 304 -10.68 17.28 7.27
CA PHE A 304 -11.39 17.06 8.54
C PHE A 304 -12.64 16.21 8.38
N GLU A 305 -13.32 16.28 7.24
CA GLU A 305 -14.45 15.39 6.95
C GLU A 305 -13.98 13.92 6.86
N LEU A 306 -12.83 13.69 6.22
CA LEU A 306 -12.24 12.34 6.12
C LEU A 306 -11.80 11.78 7.47
N THR A 307 -11.27 12.62 8.36
CA THR A 307 -10.80 12.17 9.69
C THR A 307 -11.92 12.09 10.72
N GLY A 308 -13.06 12.75 10.47
CA GLY A 308 -14.15 12.88 11.42
C GLY A 308 -13.79 13.78 12.63
N GLU A 309 -12.72 14.56 12.53
CA GLU A 309 -12.26 15.44 13.59
C GLU A 309 -12.87 16.85 13.43
N VAL A 310 -13.12 17.51 14.55
CA VAL A 310 -13.59 18.90 14.54
C VAL A 310 -12.41 19.81 14.17
N PRO A 311 -12.50 20.60 13.08
CA PRO A 311 -11.41 21.49 12.70
C PRO A 311 -11.18 22.57 13.78
N PRO A 312 -9.91 22.89 14.10
CA PRO A 312 -9.60 24.08 14.87
C PRO A 312 -10.13 25.36 14.20
N GLU A 313 -10.39 26.40 15.00
CA GLU A 313 -10.81 27.71 14.46
C GLU A 313 -9.81 28.23 13.39
N GLY A 314 -10.31 28.66 12.26
CA GLY A 314 -9.51 29.14 11.12
C GLY A 314 -8.82 28.07 10.29
N ALA A 315 -8.85 26.80 10.68
CA ALA A 315 -8.16 25.72 9.93
C ALA A 315 -8.71 25.54 8.50
N GLY A 316 -10.04 25.69 8.33
CA GLY A 316 -10.65 25.61 6.99
C GLY A 316 -10.14 26.67 6.02
N GLU A 317 -9.97 27.92 6.48
CA GLU A 317 -9.43 29.02 5.66
C GLU A 317 -7.98 28.77 5.29
N LEU A 318 -7.16 28.26 6.23
CA LEU A 318 -5.77 27.90 5.98
C LEU A 318 -5.64 26.76 4.97
N LEU A 319 -6.46 25.72 5.07
CA LEU A 319 -6.47 24.60 4.12
C LEU A 319 -6.86 25.06 2.71
N LEU A 320 -7.85 25.95 2.58
CA LEU A 320 -8.23 26.52 1.30
C LEU A 320 -7.12 27.41 0.70
N ALA A 321 -6.42 28.20 1.53
CA ALA A 321 -5.27 28.99 1.10
C ALA A 321 -4.14 28.10 0.58
N ILE A 322 -3.78 27.03 1.32
CA ILE A 322 -2.78 26.03 0.91
C ILE A 322 -3.21 25.38 -0.41
N ALA A 323 -4.46 24.93 -0.54
CA ALA A 323 -4.97 24.35 -1.76
C ALA A 323 -4.83 25.29 -2.96
N GLY A 324 -5.11 26.59 -2.75
CA GLY A 324 -4.97 27.62 -3.78
C GLY A 324 -3.50 27.81 -4.23
N HIS A 325 -2.54 27.83 -3.31
CA HIS A 325 -1.12 27.90 -3.65
C HIS A 325 -0.64 26.67 -4.41
N VAL A 326 -0.95 25.47 -3.92
CA VAL A 326 -0.58 24.21 -4.58
C VAL A 326 -1.17 24.13 -5.99
N GLN A 327 -2.44 24.54 -6.17
CA GLN A 327 -3.08 24.52 -7.48
C GLN A 327 -2.44 25.50 -8.48
N ARG A 328 -2.07 26.71 -8.05
CA ARG A 328 -1.32 27.66 -8.88
C ARG A 328 0.04 27.08 -9.26
N ALA A 329 0.80 26.58 -8.29
CA ALA A 329 2.10 25.97 -8.54
C ALA A 329 2.01 24.80 -9.54
N LEU A 330 1.01 23.92 -9.43
CA LEU A 330 0.76 22.84 -10.39
C LEU A 330 0.44 23.35 -11.79
N THR A 331 -0.27 24.49 -11.90
CA THR A 331 -0.62 25.10 -13.19
C THR A 331 0.60 25.76 -13.85
N GLU A 332 1.51 26.31 -13.06
CA GLU A 332 2.65 27.09 -13.52
C GLU A 332 3.92 26.29 -13.73
N VAL A 333 4.07 25.13 -13.03
CA VAL A 333 5.27 24.31 -13.14
C VAL A 333 5.54 23.85 -14.57
N ARG A 334 6.77 24.09 -15.04
CA ARG A 334 7.23 23.67 -16.37
C ARG A 334 8.54 22.92 -16.27
N PRO A 335 8.75 21.86 -17.07
CA PRO A 335 9.99 21.08 -17.03
C PRO A 335 11.26 21.92 -17.17
N GLY A 336 11.22 22.95 -18.03
CA GLY A 336 12.38 23.81 -18.27
C GLY A 336 12.54 25.02 -17.33
N ARG A 337 11.55 25.28 -16.46
CA ARG A 337 11.49 26.46 -15.60
C ARG A 337 10.88 26.17 -14.24
N PRO A 338 11.48 25.28 -13.45
CA PRO A 338 10.92 24.91 -12.14
C PRO A 338 10.90 26.07 -11.13
N ALA A 339 11.71 27.09 -11.33
CA ALA A 339 11.77 28.26 -10.45
C ALA A 339 10.54 29.18 -10.56
N ASP A 340 9.71 29.03 -11.58
CA ASP A 340 8.54 29.90 -11.78
C ASP A 340 7.51 29.75 -10.64
N VAL A 341 7.52 28.62 -9.93
CA VAL A 341 6.57 28.34 -8.84
C VAL A 341 7.08 28.69 -7.44
N VAL A 342 8.29 29.25 -7.30
CA VAL A 342 8.88 29.54 -5.98
C VAL A 342 8.01 30.52 -5.17
N GLY A 343 7.28 31.40 -5.84
CA GLY A 343 6.39 32.36 -5.16
C GLY A 343 5.14 31.72 -4.54
N ASP A 344 4.78 30.51 -4.96
CA ASP A 344 3.63 29.74 -4.46
C ASP A 344 4.01 28.65 -3.45
N LEU A 345 5.30 28.42 -3.21
CA LEU A 345 5.83 27.50 -2.21
C LEU A 345 6.12 28.18 -0.87
#